data_95518b22f7f0225081aee06a2e8a0862
#
_entry.id   95518b22f7f0225081aee06a2e8a0862
#
_cell.length_a   1.000
_cell.length_b   1.000
_cell.length_c   1.000
_cell.angle_alpha   90.00
_cell.angle_beta   90.00
_cell.angle_gamma   90.00
#
_symmetry.space_group_name_H-M   'P 1'
#
loop_
_entity.id
_entity.type
_entity.pdbx_description
1 polymer ?
#
loop_
_entity_poly.entity_id
_entity_poly.type
_entity_poly.pdbx_seq_one_letter_code
_entity_poly.pdbx_strand_id
1 'polypeptide(L)'
;MRDECGFCEDDLAATQENKKMELKKLSEHIWYMPYESERDRPNLGYVKGKNWSLAIDAGHSAAHTKEFYTLLEKEGLPLPSLTVFTHWHWDHTFGMHAANGLSLANEKTNVHLAEWKNKIEKNGPAEFFALHESIRKEYSENKEVIVKLADIVYSGELTLDLGGCTVKVIQAEAPHTDDSTLVYIENDKILFTGDSTGDEFLTGIKDPTLCRKLADTIRKINPVTCLEGHWVPVETDDTLNDLLSGV
;
A
#
# COMPACT_ATOMS: atom_id res chain seq x y z
N MET A 1 28.05 31.59 41.12
CA MET A 1 26.69 31.20 41.44
C MET A 1 25.85 31.44 40.19
N ARG A 2 25.68 30.49 39.37
CA ARG A 2 24.62 30.36 38.34
C ARG A 2 24.39 28.88 38.17
N ASP A 3 23.19 28.44 38.53
CA ASP A 3 22.77 27.07 38.50
C ASP A 3 22.56 26.61 37.06
N GLU A 4 23.25 25.54 36.69
CA GLU A 4 23.06 24.81 35.45
C GLU A 4 21.82 23.94 35.60
N CYS A 5 20.78 24.24 34.83
CA CYS A 5 19.60 23.42 34.71
C CYS A 5 19.88 22.33 33.68
N GLY A 6 20.24 21.12 34.16
CA GLY A 6 20.37 19.92 33.34
C GLY A 6 19.00 19.44 32.95
N PHE A 7 18.69 19.54 31.64
CA PHE A 7 17.59 18.78 31.03
C PHE A 7 18.08 17.34 30.85
N CYS A 8 17.48 16.42 31.60
CA CYS A 8 17.70 14.99 31.44
C CYS A 8 17.12 14.50 30.11
N GLU A 9 17.98 14.03 29.24
CA GLU A 9 17.63 13.33 27.96
C GLU A 9 17.16 11.87 28.19
N ASP A 10 16.89 11.44 29.41
CA ASP A 10 16.66 10.03 29.75
C ASP A 10 15.19 9.57 29.77
N ASP A 11 14.21 10.41 29.42
CA ASP A 11 12.78 10.04 29.53
C ASP A 11 12.08 9.68 28.21
N LEU A 12 12.80 9.54 27.09
CA LEU A 12 12.22 9.15 25.78
C LEU A 12 12.49 7.70 25.36
N ALA A 13 13.16 6.92 26.21
CA ALA A 13 13.52 5.53 25.91
C ALA A 13 12.64 4.48 26.62
N ALA A 14 11.47 4.84 27.12
CA ALA A 14 10.60 3.91 27.85
C ALA A 14 9.33 3.59 27.04
N THR A 15 9.21 2.27 26.74
CA THR A 15 8.01 1.56 26.27
C THR A 15 7.67 1.65 24.77
N GLN A 16 8.51 1.06 23.90
CA GLN A 16 7.97 0.29 22.80
C GLN A 16 7.51 -1.08 23.38
N GLU A 17 6.37 -1.10 24.06
CA GLU A 17 5.62 -2.32 24.21
C GLU A 17 5.38 -2.90 22.81
N ASN A 18 5.62 -4.20 22.65
CA ASN A 18 5.30 -4.99 21.45
C ASN A 18 3.79 -4.88 21.19
N LYS A 19 3.35 -3.74 20.61
CA LYS A 19 1.94 -3.51 20.29
C LYS A 19 1.56 -4.51 19.23
N LYS A 20 0.84 -5.54 19.64
CA LYS A 20 0.37 -6.59 18.75
C LYS A 20 -0.35 -5.97 17.57
N MET A 21 0.05 -6.33 16.36
CA MET A 21 -0.61 -5.87 15.14
C MET A 21 -2.10 -6.26 15.16
N GLU A 22 -2.97 -5.32 14.89
CA GLU A 22 -4.42 -5.51 14.90
C GLU A 22 -5.04 -4.87 13.65
N LEU A 23 -6.07 -5.54 13.13
CA LEU A 23 -6.87 -4.98 12.05
C LEU A 23 -7.66 -3.77 12.56
N LYS A 24 -7.65 -2.68 11.80
CA LYS A 24 -8.41 -1.47 12.09
C LYS A 24 -9.65 -1.42 11.20
N LYS A 25 -10.81 -1.20 11.81
CA LYS A 25 -12.04 -0.95 11.08
C LYS A 25 -12.13 0.53 10.74
N LEU A 26 -12.25 0.87 9.45
CA LEU A 26 -12.30 2.25 8.97
C LEU A 26 -13.73 2.69 8.67
N SER A 27 -14.61 1.75 8.21
CA SER A 27 -16.01 2.02 7.91
C SER A 27 -16.86 0.75 8.02
N GLU A 28 -18.10 0.78 7.53
CA GLU A 28 -18.96 -0.40 7.47
C GLU A 28 -18.36 -1.52 6.61
N HIS A 29 -17.75 -1.14 5.46
CA HIS A 29 -17.24 -2.09 4.47
C HIS A 29 -15.73 -2.27 4.52
N ILE A 30 -14.97 -1.40 5.24
CA ILE A 30 -13.53 -1.29 5.08
C ILE A 30 -12.80 -1.57 6.39
N TRP A 31 -11.78 -2.43 6.29
CA TRP A 31 -10.74 -2.67 7.29
C TRP A 31 -9.37 -2.48 6.67
N TYR A 32 -8.37 -2.27 7.49
CA TYR A 32 -6.98 -2.27 7.05
C TYR A 32 -6.04 -2.79 8.14
N MET A 33 -4.97 -3.45 7.75
CA MET A 33 -3.82 -3.73 8.59
C MET A 33 -2.88 -2.53 8.50
N PRO A 34 -2.53 -1.86 9.61
CA PRO A 34 -1.66 -0.70 9.59
C PRO A 34 -0.26 -0.98 9.07
N TYR A 35 0.37 0.04 8.49
CA TYR A 35 1.75 0.01 8.06
C TYR A 35 2.72 -0.28 9.23
N GLU A 36 3.89 -0.82 8.91
CA GLU A 36 4.99 -1.06 9.85
C GLU A 36 6.30 -0.62 9.19
N SER A 37 6.92 0.42 9.78
CA SER A 37 8.05 1.13 9.17
C SER A 37 9.37 0.37 9.23
N GLU A 38 9.57 -0.52 10.20
CA GLU A 38 10.85 -1.21 10.38
C GLU A 38 11.21 -2.11 9.18
N ARG A 39 10.20 -2.78 8.62
CA ARG A 39 10.30 -3.67 7.46
C ARG A 39 9.71 -3.07 6.20
N ASP A 40 9.33 -1.79 6.23
CA ASP A 40 8.71 -1.10 5.11
C ASP A 40 7.46 -1.83 4.59
N ARG A 41 6.58 -2.18 5.50
CA ARG A 41 5.33 -2.87 5.21
C ARG A 41 4.19 -1.85 5.09
N PRO A 42 3.53 -1.72 3.95
CA PRO A 42 2.43 -0.78 3.77
C PRO A 42 1.16 -1.21 4.48
N ASN A 43 0.20 -0.30 4.55
CA ASN A 43 -1.18 -0.62 4.87
C ASN A 43 -1.73 -1.64 3.88
N LEU A 44 -2.35 -2.71 4.37
CA LEU A 44 -3.09 -3.64 3.52
C LEU A 44 -4.59 -3.43 3.73
N GLY A 45 -5.28 -3.03 2.66
CA GLY A 45 -6.71 -2.76 2.70
C GLY A 45 -7.56 -4.01 2.51
N TYR A 46 -8.77 -4.00 3.10
CA TYR A 46 -9.78 -5.03 2.89
C TYR A 46 -11.16 -4.38 2.76
N VAL A 47 -11.87 -4.74 1.71
CA VAL A 47 -13.22 -4.25 1.42
C VAL A 47 -14.18 -5.43 1.34
N LYS A 48 -15.27 -5.38 2.12
CA LYS A 48 -16.29 -6.43 2.18
C LYS A 48 -17.60 -5.99 1.55
N GLY A 49 -17.98 -6.65 0.48
CA GLY A 49 -19.36 -6.63 -0.02
C GLY A 49 -20.16 -7.87 0.43
N LYS A 50 -21.39 -7.99 -0.04
CA LYS A 50 -22.27 -9.16 0.25
C LYS A 50 -21.83 -10.41 -0.52
N ASN A 51 -21.32 -10.24 -1.73
CA ASN A 51 -20.99 -11.33 -2.65
C ASN A 51 -19.50 -11.63 -2.72
N TRP A 52 -18.69 -10.59 -2.63
CA TRP A 52 -17.23 -10.63 -2.84
C TRP A 52 -16.53 -9.86 -1.74
N SER A 53 -15.27 -10.17 -1.54
CA SER A 53 -14.34 -9.36 -0.76
C SER A 53 -13.08 -9.07 -1.57
N LEU A 54 -12.51 -7.89 -1.35
CA LEU A 54 -11.38 -7.36 -2.09
C LEU A 54 -10.26 -7.03 -1.10
N ALA A 55 -9.02 -7.43 -1.40
CA ALA A 55 -7.84 -6.86 -0.77
C ALA A 55 -7.24 -5.75 -1.64
N ILE A 56 -6.61 -4.77 -1.00
CA ILE A 56 -5.81 -3.73 -1.63
C ILE A 56 -4.39 -3.95 -1.19
N ASP A 57 -3.52 -4.28 -2.14
CA ASP A 57 -2.15 -4.76 -2.01
C ASP A 57 -2.02 -6.10 -1.28
N ALA A 58 -0.90 -6.77 -1.49
CA ALA A 58 -0.56 -8.06 -0.88
C ALA A 58 0.64 -7.98 0.06
N GLY A 59 1.26 -6.82 0.14
CA GLY A 59 2.38 -6.57 1.02
C GLY A 59 3.73 -7.03 0.49
N HIS A 60 4.74 -6.88 1.33
CA HIS A 60 6.15 -7.02 1.02
C HIS A 60 6.59 -8.47 0.77
N SER A 61 5.90 -9.43 1.38
CA SER A 61 6.26 -10.85 1.32
C SER A 61 5.07 -11.77 1.62
N ALA A 62 5.26 -13.07 1.41
CA ALA A 62 4.30 -14.08 1.87
C ALA A 62 4.04 -14.03 3.38
N ALA A 63 5.01 -13.64 4.19
CA ALA A 63 4.85 -13.52 5.63
C ALA A 63 3.89 -12.37 5.98
N HIS A 64 4.03 -11.22 5.29
CA HIS A 64 3.16 -10.07 5.45
C HIS A 64 1.71 -10.41 5.03
N THR A 65 1.51 -11.02 3.86
CA THR A 65 0.20 -11.48 3.40
C THR A 65 -0.48 -12.44 4.39
N LYS A 66 0.28 -13.41 4.93
CA LYS A 66 -0.23 -14.41 5.89
C LYS A 66 -0.61 -13.76 7.22
N GLU A 67 0.17 -12.78 7.69
CA GLU A 67 -0.17 -12.01 8.88
C GLU A 67 -1.50 -11.27 8.70
N PHE A 68 -1.67 -10.59 7.57
CA PHE A 68 -2.92 -9.93 7.21
C PHE A 68 -4.11 -10.90 7.21
N TYR A 69 -3.97 -12.05 6.58
CA TYR A 69 -5.04 -13.05 6.54
C TYR A 69 -5.37 -13.65 7.93
N THR A 70 -4.35 -13.81 8.77
CA THR A 70 -4.56 -14.22 10.16
C THR A 70 -5.40 -13.20 10.94
N LEU A 71 -5.20 -11.91 10.66
CA LEU A 71 -6.01 -10.86 11.27
C LEU A 71 -7.44 -10.86 10.74
N LEU A 72 -7.63 -11.06 9.43
CA LEU A 72 -8.98 -11.20 8.84
C LEU A 72 -9.75 -12.39 9.47
N GLU A 73 -9.10 -13.54 9.60
CA GLU A 73 -9.70 -14.73 10.21
C GLU A 73 -10.12 -14.49 11.67
N LYS A 74 -9.30 -13.78 12.45
CA LYS A 74 -9.63 -13.41 13.85
C LYS A 74 -10.88 -12.53 13.94
N GLU A 75 -11.09 -11.65 12.96
CA GLU A 75 -12.28 -10.80 12.86
C GLU A 75 -13.49 -11.54 12.23
N GLY A 76 -13.33 -12.82 11.87
CA GLY A 76 -14.38 -13.59 11.20
C GLY A 76 -14.69 -13.10 9.78
N LEU A 77 -13.71 -12.45 9.14
CA LEU A 77 -13.82 -11.96 7.77
C LEU A 77 -13.34 -13.04 6.79
N PRO A 78 -14.07 -13.27 5.68
CA PRO A 78 -13.61 -14.22 4.65
C PRO A 78 -12.34 -13.73 3.98
N LEU A 79 -11.51 -14.65 3.49
CA LEU A 79 -10.36 -14.29 2.67
C LEU A 79 -10.81 -13.58 1.38
N PRO A 80 -10.02 -12.59 0.89
CA PRO A 80 -10.40 -11.84 -0.30
C PRO A 80 -10.51 -12.74 -1.53
N SER A 81 -11.49 -12.46 -2.38
CA SER A 81 -11.71 -13.15 -3.66
C SER A 81 -10.86 -12.56 -4.77
N LEU A 82 -10.45 -11.30 -4.59
CA LEU A 82 -9.66 -10.51 -5.53
C LEU A 82 -8.70 -9.62 -4.74
N THR A 83 -7.47 -9.43 -5.25
CA THR A 83 -6.52 -8.44 -4.74
C THR A 83 -6.22 -7.43 -5.84
N VAL A 84 -6.41 -6.14 -5.57
CA VAL A 84 -6.05 -5.02 -6.45
C VAL A 84 -4.74 -4.43 -5.98
N PHE A 85 -3.84 -4.15 -6.91
CA PHE A 85 -2.53 -3.56 -6.61
C PHE A 85 -2.50 -2.08 -6.95
N THR A 86 -1.94 -1.29 -6.01
CA THR A 86 -1.83 0.16 -6.16
C THR A 86 -0.70 0.55 -7.11
N HIS A 87 0.41 -0.15 -7.08
CA HIS A 87 1.57 0.02 -7.97
C HIS A 87 2.53 -1.17 -7.84
N TRP A 88 3.63 -1.17 -8.61
CA TRP A 88 4.51 -2.32 -8.77
C TRP A 88 5.51 -2.56 -7.62
N HIS A 89 5.80 -1.60 -6.74
CA HIS A 89 6.84 -1.74 -5.74
C HIS A 89 6.68 -3.02 -4.92
N TRP A 90 7.82 -3.57 -4.53
CA TRP A 90 7.94 -4.88 -3.88
C TRP A 90 7.17 -5.00 -2.59
N ASP A 91 7.13 -3.94 -1.81
CA ASP A 91 6.44 -3.91 -0.52
C ASP A 91 4.91 -3.95 -0.66
N HIS A 92 4.37 -3.62 -1.85
CA HIS A 92 2.96 -3.75 -2.20
C HIS A 92 2.64 -5.07 -2.92
N THR A 93 3.61 -5.63 -3.70
CA THR A 93 3.29 -6.67 -4.68
C THR A 93 3.96 -8.03 -4.45
N PHE A 94 5.12 -8.12 -3.78
CA PHE A 94 5.86 -9.38 -3.70
C PHE A 94 5.19 -10.42 -2.80
N GLY A 95 4.20 -10.03 -1.99
CA GLY A 95 3.28 -10.95 -1.32
C GLY A 95 2.23 -11.60 -2.24
N MET A 96 2.09 -11.17 -3.50
CA MET A 96 1.06 -11.62 -4.45
C MET A 96 1.02 -13.15 -4.64
N HIS A 97 2.15 -13.83 -4.59
CA HIS A 97 2.20 -15.29 -4.74
C HIS A 97 1.54 -16.04 -3.58
N ALA A 98 1.35 -15.40 -2.42
CA ALA A 98 0.63 -15.93 -1.27
C ALA A 98 -0.82 -15.39 -1.17
N ALA A 99 -1.22 -14.50 -2.07
CA ALA A 99 -2.56 -13.93 -2.08
C ALA A 99 -3.63 -14.96 -2.48
N ASN A 100 -4.79 -14.89 -1.82
CA ASN A 100 -5.96 -15.71 -2.14
C ASN A 100 -6.74 -15.09 -3.31
N GLY A 101 -7.36 -15.93 -4.12
CA GLY A 101 -8.17 -15.50 -5.26
C GLY A 101 -7.34 -15.00 -6.45
N LEU A 102 -7.94 -14.13 -7.24
CA LEU A 102 -7.30 -13.52 -8.42
C LEU A 102 -6.58 -12.23 -8.05
N SER A 103 -5.62 -11.84 -8.87
CA SER A 103 -4.89 -10.58 -8.76
C SER A 103 -5.21 -9.67 -9.94
N LEU A 104 -5.42 -8.37 -9.67
CA LEU A 104 -5.75 -7.33 -10.63
C LEU A 104 -4.76 -6.17 -10.49
N ALA A 105 -4.09 -5.82 -11.57
CA ALA A 105 -3.14 -4.71 -11.59
C ALA A 105 -3.24 -3.88 -12.88
N ASN A 106 -2.69 -2.67 -12.86
CA ASN A 106 -2.45 -1.90 -14.07
C ASN A 106 -1.54 -2.70 -15.02
N GLU A 107 -1.73 -2.56 -16.33
CA GLU A 107 -0.89 -3.24 -17.32
C GLU A 107 0.60 -2.91 -17.16
N LYS A 108 0.94 -1.67 -16.77
CA LYS A 108 2.32 -1.24 -16.51
C LYS A 108 2.92 -1.90 -15.27
N THR A 109 2.11 -2.18 -14.26
CA THR A 109 2.55 -2.93 -13.07
C THR A 109 3.14 -4.29 -13.50
N ASN A 110 2.46 -5.00 -14.40
CA ASN A 110 2.99 -6.28 -14.91
C ASN A 110 4.27 -6.12 -15.75
N VAL A 111 4.48 -4.98 -16.41
CA VAL A 111 5.74 -4.71 -17.12
C VAL A 111 6.89 -4.60 -16.11
N HIS A 112 6.73 -3.79 -15.07
CA HIS A 112 7.75 -3.65 -14.02
C HIS A 112 8.01 -4.97 -13.26
N LEU A 113 6.94 -5.69 -12.91
CA LEU A 113 7.06 -6.99 -12.25
C LEU A 113 7.77 -8.02 -13.13
N ALA A 114 7.54 -8.02 -14.45
CA ALA A 114 8.23 -8.93 -15.36
C ALA A 114 9.74 -8.65 -15.42
N GLU A 115 10.16 -7.39 -15.34
CA GLU A 115 11.57 -7.03 -15.27
C GLU A 115 12.23 -7.54 -13.99
N TRP A 116 11.62 -7.31 -12.83
CA TRP A 116 12.11 -7.81 -11.55
C TRP A 116 12.10 -9.34 -11.48
N LYS A 117 11.03 -9.99 -11.96
CA LYS A 117 10.96 -11.43 -12.07
C LYS A 117 12.14 -11.99 -12.85
N ASN A 118 12.38 -11.46 -14.04
CA ASN A 118 13.50 -11.88 -14.90
C ASN A 118 14.87 -11.66 -14.25
N LYS A 119 15.07 -10.53 -13.56
CA LYS A 119 16.32 -10.23 -12.83
C LYS A 119 16.56 -11.26 -11.72
N ILE A 120 15.54 -11.52 -10.89
CA ILE A 120 15.66 -12.44 -9.75
C ILE A 120 15.82 -13.90 -10.22
N GLU A 121 15.06 -14.35 -11.22
CA GLU A 121 15.17 -15.71 -11.77
C GLU A 121 16.54 -15.95 -12.42
N LYS A 122 17.12 -14.95 -13.07
CA LYS A 122 18.40 -15.08 -13.77
C LYS A 122 19.62 -14.90 -12.84
N ASN A 123 19.57 -13.96 -11.91
CA ASN A 123 20.75 -13.51 -11.16
C ASN A 123 20.62 -13.83 -9.64
N GLY A 124 19.47 -14.34 -9.20
CA GLY A 124 19.13 -14.44 -7.77
C GLY A 124 18.75 -13.08 -7.15
N PRO A 125 18.38 -13.07 -5.88
CA PRO A 125 17.82 -11.89 -5.21
C PRO A 125 18.87 -10.94 -4.62
N ALA A 126 20.17 -11.13 -4.87
CA ALA A 126 21.22 -10.35 -4.19
C ALA A 126 21.12 -8.84 -4.49
N GLU A 127 20.81 -8.46 -5.74
CA GLU A 127 20.60 -7.06 -6.14
C GLU A 127 19.42 -6.44 -5.41
N PHE A 128 18.32 -7.19 -5.30
CA PHE A 128 17.13 -6.77 -4.56
C PHE A 128 17.42 -6.52 -3.08
N PHE A 129 18.13 -7.44 -2.41
CA PHE A 129 18.53 -7.28 -1.01
C PHE A 129 19.50 -6.12 -0.77
N ALA A 130 20.22 -5.67 -1.80
CA ALA A 130 21.13 -4.54 -1.71
C ALA A 130 20.42 -3.18 -1.73
N LEU A 131 19.16 -3.10 -2.19
CA LEU A 131 18.43 -1.84 -2.34
C LEU A 131 18.21 -1.14 -1.01
N HIS A 132 17.67 -1.85 -0.01
CA HIS A 132 17.34 -1.24 1.28
C HIS A 132 17.48 -2.19 2.46
N GLU A 133 17.66 -1.63 3.67
CA GLU A 133 17.77 -2.42 4.90
C GLU A 133 16.45 -3.08 5.28
N SER A 134 15.32 -2.40 5.09
CA SER A 134 13.98 -2.93 5.37
C SER A 134 13.70 -4.23 4.62
N ILE A 135 14.16 -4.34 3.36
CA ILE A 135 14.06 -5.57 2.57
C ILE A 135 14.80 -6.72 3.25
N ARG A 136 16.03 -6.47 3.71
CA ARG A 136 16.82 -7.50 4.42
C ARG A 136 16.18 -7.91 5.73
N LYS A 137 15.53 -7.00 6.44
CA LYS A 137 14.77 -7.28 7.67
C LYS A 137 13.54 -8.14 7.36
N GLU A 138 12.77 -7.78 6.33
CA GLU A 138 11.59 -8.53 5.92
C GLU A 138 11.91 -9.98 5.53
N TYR A 139 12.99 -10.17 4.80
CA TYR A 139 13.43 -11.48 4.32
C TYR A 139 14.48 -12.15 5.21
N SER A 140 14.63 -11.72 6.47
CA SER A 140 15.64 -12.27 7.40
C SER A 140 15.43 -13.75 7.71
N GLU A 141 14.19 -14.19 7.87
CA GLU A 141 13.83 -15.56 8.19
C GLU A 141 13.67 -16.44 6.94
N ASN A 142 13.15 -15.88 5.86
CA ASN A 142 12.95 -16.60 4.59
C ASN A 142 13.48 -15.71 3.44
N LYS A 143 14.60 -16.14 2.86
CA LYS A 143 15.28 -15.42 1.76
C LYS A 143 14.71 -15.73 0.37
N GLU A 144 13.61 -16.47 0.29
CA GLU A 144 12.95 -16.75 -0.98
C GLU A 144 12.16 -15.53 -1.46
N VAL A 145 12.51 -15.03 -2.63
CA VAL A 145 11.81 -13.93 -3.29
C VAL A 145 11.11 -14.45 -4.52
N ILE A 146 9.79 -14.39 -4.50
CA ILE A 146 8.94 -14.85 -5.61
C ILE A 146 8.19 -13.65 -6.17
N VAL A 147 8.45 -13.33 -7.43
CA VAL A 147 7.72 -12.28 -8.16
C VAL A 147 6.68 -12.94 -9.06
N LYS A 148 5.40 -12.71 -8.76
CA LYS A 148 4.26 -13.13 -9.57
C LYS A 148 3.78 -11.96 -10.42
N LEU A 149 3.27 -12.21 -11.63
CA LEU A 149 2.51 -11.25 -12.42
C LEU A 149 1.03 -11.35 -12.06
N ALA A 150 0.32 -10.23 -12.14
CA ALA A 150 -1.11 -10.22 -11.89
C ALA A 150 -1.87 -11.07 -12.92
N ASP A 151 -2.92 -11.76 -12.46
CA ASP A 151 -3.75 -12.65 -13.28
C ASP A 151 -4.61 -11.87 -14.28
N ILE A 152 -5.05 -10.66 -13.88
CA ILE A 152 -5.87 -9.76 -14.68
C ILE A 152 -5.14 -8.41 -14.78
N VAL A 153 -5.09 -7.86 -15.99
CA VAL A 153 -4.56 -6.51 -16.20
C VAL A 153 -5.64 -5.58 -16.74
N TYR A 154 -5.53 -4.30 -16.39
CA TYR A 154 -6.43 -3.26 -16.85
C TYR A 154 -5.68 -1.99 -17.26
N SER A 155 -6.33 -1.13 -17.99
CA SER A 155 -5.93 0.27 -18.21
C SER A 155 -7.14 1.19 -18.11
N GLY A 156 -6.93 2.44 -17.71
CA GLY A 156 -8.01 3.40 -17.50
C GLY A 156 -8.75 3.20 -16.18
N GLU A 157 -10.03 2.87 -16.22
CA GLU A 157 -10.89 2.72 -15.05
C GLU A 157 -11.72 1.44 -15.10
N LEU A 158 -11.87 0.77 -13.96
CA LEU A 158 -12.78 -0.35 -13.75
C LEU A 158 -13.74 -0.04 -12.60
N THR A 159 -14.98 -0.51 -12.72
CA THR A 159 -15.95 -0.51 -11.63
C THR A 159 -16.27 -1.96 -11.23
N LEU A 160 -16.14 -2.25 -9.94
CA LEU A 160 -16.42 -3.57 -9.36
C LEU A 160 -17.60 -3.44 -8.41
N ASP A 161 -18.66 -4.23 -8.60
CA ASP A 161 -19.76 -4.38 -7.65
C ASP A 161 -19.50 -5.61 -6.76
N LEU A 162 -19.17 -5.36 -5.48
CA LEU A 162 -18.93 -6.42 -4.51
C LEU A 162 -20.23 -6.95 -3.86
N GLY A 163 -21.38 -6.52 -4.36
CA GLY A 163 -22.70 -6.80 -3.79
C GLY A 163 -23.10 -5.74 -2.75
N GLY A 164 -23.55 -4.59 -3.26
CA GLY A 164 -23.95 -3.43 -2.44
C GLY A 164 -22.80 -2.57 -1.94
N CYS A 165 -21.59 -2.83 -2.39
CA CYS A 165 -20.41 -2.00 -2.20
C CYS A 165 -19.72 -1.83 -3.56
N THR A 166 -19.63 -0.60 -4.04
CA THR A 166 -19.05 -0.26 -5.33
C THR A 166 -17.61 0.23 -5.15
N VAL A 167 -16.68 -0.39 -5.87
CA VAL A 167 -15.26 -0.04 -5.87
C VAL A 167 -14.86 0.41 -7.26
N LYS A 168 -14.22 1.58 -7.37
CA LYS A 168 -13.56 2.05 -8.59
C LYS A 168 -12.07 1.87 -8.48
N VAL A 169 -11.49 1.25 -9.50
CA VAL A 169 -10.06 1.05 -9.67
C VAL A 169 -9.62 1.96 -10.81
N ILE A 170 -8.82 2.97 -10.51
CA ILE A 170 -8.56 4.11 -11.40
C ILE A 170 -7.07 4.24 -11.64
N GLN A 171 -6.64 4.13 -12.89
CA GLN A 171 -5.28 4.49 -13.28
C GLN A 171 -5.07 5.99 -13.12
N ALA A 172 -3.99 6.40 -12.46
CA ALA A 172 -3.67 7.80 -12.21
C ALA A 172 -2.29 8.18 -12.73
N GLU A 173 -2.15 9.41 -13.21
CA GLU A 173 -0.84 10.04 -13.39
C GLU A 173 -0.41 10.61 -12.05
N ALA A 174 0.68 10.08 -11.50
CA ALA A 174 1.15 10.39 -10.14
C ALA A 174 2.67 10.54 -10.10
N PRO A 175 3.22 11.32 -9.14
CA PRO A 175 4.66 11.55 -9.06
C PRO A 175 5.47 10.31 -8.68
N HIS A 176 4.90 9.38 -7.91
CA HIS A 176 5.62 8.24 -7.36
C HIS A 176 6.00 7.20 -8.40
N THR A 177 5.03 6.71 -9.18
CA THR A 177 5.23 5.72 -10.25
C THR A 177 4.27 5.95 -11.41
N ASP A 178 4.63 5.45 -12.60
CA ASP A 178 3.84 5.60 -13.83
C ASP A 178 2.67 4.61 -13.95
N ASP A 179 2.59 3.63 -13.05
CA ASP A 179 1.54 2.59 -12.97
C ASP A 179 0.55 2.82 -11.82
N SER A 180 0.61 3.99 -11.18
CA SER A 180 -0.21 4.31 -10.02
C SER A 180 -1.70 4.05 -10.24
N THR A 181 -2.28 3.37 -9.26
CA THR A 181 -3.69 2.97 -9.22
C THR A 181 -4.32 3.48 -7.93
N LEU A 182 -5.42 4.22 -8.06
CA LEU A 182 -6.25 4.65 -6.95
C LEU A 182 -7.43 3.68 -6.80
N VAL A 183 -7.77 3.31 -5.56
CA VAL A 183 -8.90 2.42 -5.28
C VAL A 183 -9.92 3.17 -4.43
N TYR A 184 -11.06 3.53 -5.04
CA TYR A 184 -12.10 4.33 -4.42
C TYR A 184 -13.32 3.51 -4.06
N ILE A 185 -13.72 3.54 -2.79
CA ILE A 185 -14.92 2.88 -2.29
C ILE A 185 -16.04 3.92 -2.20
N GLU A 186 -16.95 3.91 -3.19
CA GLU A 186 -17.96 4.95 -3.37
C GLU A 186 -18.91 5.08 -2.18
N ASN A 187 -19.34 3.95 -1.63
CA ASN A 187 -20.31 3.93 -0.52
C ASN A 187 -19.76 4.61 0.73
N ASP A 188 -18.47 4.47 0.98
CA ASP A 188 -17.79 4.96 2.17
C ASP A 188 -17.06 6.28 1.92
N LYS A 189 -16.92 6.69 0.66
CA LYS A 189 -16.13 7.85 0.20
C LYS A 189 -14.68 7.81 0.69
N ILE A 190 -14.07 6.63 0.67
CA ILE A 190 -12.70 6.40 1.09
C ILE A 190 -11.86 6.04 -0.14
N LEU A 191 -10.71 6.68 -0.26
CA LEU A 191 -9.76 6.51 -1.33
C LEU A 191 -8.46 5.91 -0.80
N PHE A 192 -8.06 4.75 -1.31
CA PHE A 192 -6.71 4.23 -1.13
C PHE A 192 -5.84 4.77 -2.26
N THR A 193 -4.77 5.44 -1.91
CA THR A 193 -3.84 6.08 -2.86
C THR A 193 -2.59 5.24 -3.11
N GLY A 194 -2.35 4.18 -2.30
CA GLY A 194 -1.01 3.60 -2.25
C GLY A 194 0.01 4.70 -1.97
N ASP A 195 1.11 4.70 -2.66
CA ASP A 195 2.19 5.69 -2.50
C ASP A 195 2.13 6.81 -3.54
N SER A 196 1.00 6.93 -4.26
CA SER A 196 0.87 7.86 -5.40
C SER A 196 1.23 9.32 -5.06
N THR A 197 1.09 9.74 -3.79
CA THR A 197 1.38 11.09 -3.30
C THR A 197 2.86 11.32 -3.00
N GLY A 198 3.65 10.24 -2.91
CA GLY A 198 5.08 10.27 -2.60
C GLY A 198 5.97 10.72 -3.76
N ASP A 199 7.25 10.91 -3.45
CA ASP A 199 8.29 11.21 -4.43
C ASP A 199 8.58 9.97 -5.31
N GLU A 200 9.15 10.18 -6.49
CA GLU A 200 9.65 9.10 -7.32
C GLU A 200 10.79 8.37 -6.60
N PHE A 201 10.67 7.06 -6.45
CA PHE A 201 11.51 6.25 -5.59
C PHE A 201 13.01 6.31 -5.91
N LEU A 202 13.38 6.29 -7.19
CA LEU A 202 14.80 6.24 -7.60
C LEU A 202 15.50 7.58 -7.51
N THR A 203 14.78 8.67 -7.78
CA THR A 203 15.36 10.02 -7.88
C THR A 203 15.07 10.88 -6.67
N GLY A 204 14.05 10.54 -5.87
CA GLY A 204 13.52 11.37 -4.80
C GLY A 204 12.92 12.69 -5.30
N ILE A 205 12.53 12.75 -6.57
CA ILE A 205 11.96 13.96 -7.19
C ILE A 205 10.45 13.89 -7.16
N LYS A 206 9.82 14.94 -6.67
CA LYS A 206 8.38 15.15 -6.72
C LYS A 206 8.06 16.06 -7.90
N ASP A 207 7.59 15.48 -9.02
CA ASP A 207 7.27 16.26 -10.23
C ASP A 207 6.02 17.14 -9.99
N PRO A 208 6.15 18.48 -10.05
CA PRO A 208 5.01 19.38 -9.79
C PRO A 208 3.85 19.20 -10.76
N THR A 209 4.11 18.79 -11.99
CA THR A 209 3.06 18.57 -13.00
C THR A 209 2.24 17.36 -12.65
N LEU A 210 2.89 16.25 -12.25
CA LEU A 210 2.23 15.03 -11.84
C LEU A 210 1.48 15.22 -10.52
N CYS A 211 2.04 15.99 -9.56
CA CYS A 211 1.33 16.34 -8.33
C CYS A 211 0.01 17.08 -8.62
N ARG A 212 0.01 18.08 -9.52
CA ARG A 212 -1.22 18.80 -9.89
C ARG A 212 -2.23 17.89 -10.57
N LYS A 213 -1.81 17.01 -11.49
CA LYS A 213 -2.68 16.05 -12.16
C LYS A 213 -3.33 15.08 -11.17
N LEU A 214 -2.54 14.55 -10.22
CA LEU A 214 -3.05 13.68 -9.16
C LEU A 214 -4.05 14.43 -8.28
N ALA A 215 -3.72 15.65 -7.85
CA ALA A 215 -4.62 16.49 -7.05
C ALA A 215 -5.95 16.74 -7.76
N ASP A 216 -5.92 17.05 -9.07
CA ASP A 216 -7.13 17.24 -9.86
C ASP A 216 -7.96 15.96 -9.98
N THR A 217 -7.29 14.79 -10.08
CA THR A 217 -7.95 13.48 -10.08
C THR A 217 -8.62 13.20 -8.73
N ILE A 218 -7.92 13.43 -7.61
CA ILE A 218 -8.47 13.25 -6.26
C ILE A 218 -9.67 14.19 -6.03
N ARG A 219 -9.56 15.47 -6.43
CA ARG A 219 -10.69 16.43 -6.34
C ARG A 219 -11.90 15.99 -7.15
N LYS A 220 -11.68 15.43 -8.34
CA LYS A 220 -12.76 14.91 -9.19
C LYS A 220 -13.46 13.68 -8.59
N ILE A 221 -12.70 12.79 -7.94
CA ILE A 221 -13.23 11.63 -7.21
C ILE A 221 -14.03 12.11 -6.00
N ASN A 222 -13.58 13.17 -5.32
CA ASN A 222 -14.20 13.79 -4.15
C ASN A 222 -14.40 12.81 -2.97
N PRO A 223 -13.34 12.10 -2.53
CA PRO A 223 -13.42 11.29 -1.32
C PRO A 223 -13.55 12.17 -0.07
N VAL A 224 -13.84 11.57 1.07
CA VAL A 224 -13.80 12.24 2.39
C VAL A 224 -12.49 11.92 3.10
N THR A 225 -12.04 10.67 2.97
CA THR A 225 -10.83 10.18 3.62
C THR A 225 -9.90 9.54 2.58
N CYS A 226 -8.61 9.80 2.71
CA CYS A 226 -7.56 9.11 1.99
C CYS A 226 -6.76 8.19 2.92
N LEU A 227 -6.34 7.04 2.40
CA LEU A 227 -5.41 6.13 3.06
C LEU A 227 -4.23 5.86 2.13
N GLU A 228 -3.07 6.35 2.53
CA GLU A 228 -1.80 6.14 1.84
C GLU A 228 -1.15 4.82 2.25
N GLY A 229 -0.18 4.34 1.49
CA GLY A 229 0.49 3.08 1.78
C GLY A 229 1.19 3.07 3.14
N HIS A 230 1.87 4.13 3.49
CA HIS A 230 2.72 4.19 4.70
C HIS A 230 2.28 5.27 5.70
N TRP A 231 1.00 5.62 5.72
CA TRP A 231 0.48 6.60 6.67
C TRP A 231 -0.86 6.20 7.28
N VAL A 232 -1.31 6.95 8.26
CA VAL A 232 -2.63 6.77 8.86
C VAL A 232 -3.72 7.39 7.96
N PRO A 233 -5.00 6.96 8.08
CA PRO A 233 -6.09 7.63 7.36
C PRO A 233 -6.19 9.11 7.74
N VAL A 234 -6.31 9.98 6.74
CA VAL A 234 -6.42 11.43 6.90
C VAL A 234 -7.58 11.99 6.07
N GLU A 235 -7.99 13.22 6.36
CA GLU A 235 -8.95 13.93 5.52
C GLU A 235 -8.34 14.24 4.14
N THR A 236 -9.18 14.29 3.12
CA THR A 236 -8.71 14.55 1.73
C THR A 236 -7.98 15.87 1.59
N ASP A 237 -8.38 16.91 2.33
CA ASP A 237 -7.71 18.20 2.27
C ASP A 237 -6.28 18.12 2.81
N ASP A 238 -6.01 17.29 3.83
CA ASP A 238 -4.66 17.08 4.35
C ASP A 238 -3.77 16.40 3.30
N THR A 239 -4.28 15.34 2.65
CA THR A 239 -3.57 14.68 1.54
C THR A 239 -3.27 15.66 0.39
N LEU A 240 -4.24 16.50 0.01
CA LEU A 240 -4.04 17.48 -1.05
C LEU A 240 -3.03 18.57 -0.67
N ASN A 241 -3.04 19.03 0.58
CA ASN A 241 -2.10 20.02 1.10
C ASN A 241 -0.67 19.47 1.11
N ASP A 242 -0.48 18.21 1.56
CA ASP A 242 0.83 17.57 1.55
C ASP A 242 1.34 17.32 0.14
N LEU A 243 0.48 16.77 -0.74
CA LEU A 243 0.81 16.53 -2.15
C LEU A 243 1.28 17.78 -2.87
N LEU A 244 0.66 18.93 -2.58
CA LEU A 244 0.95 20.22 -3.24
C LEU A 244 1.94 21.08 -2.45
N SER A 245 2.45 20.61 -1.31
CA SER A 245 3.45 21.30 -0.52
C SER A 245 4.76 21.43 -1.31
N GLY A 246 5.22 22.65 -1.54
CA GLY A 246 6.45 22.93 -2.28
C GLY A 246 6.35 22.82 -3.82
N VAL A 247 5.13 22.73 -4.38
CA VAL A 247 4.84 22.52 -5.81
C VAL A 247 4.39 23.81 -6.51
#